data_93db3c935267e918452b203198687fc9
#
_entry.id   93db3c935267e918452b203198687fc9
#
_cell.length_a   1.000
_cell.length_b   1.000
_cell.length_c   1.000
_cell.angle_alpha   90.00
_cell.angle_beta   90.00
_cell.angle_gamma   90.00
#
_symmetry.space_group_name_H-M   'P 1'
#
loop_
_entity.id
_entity.type
_entity.pdbx_description
1 polymer ?
#
loop_
_entity_poly.entity_id
_entity_poly.type
_entity_poly.pdbx_seq_one_letter_code
_entity_poly.pdbx_strand_id
1 'polypeptide(L)'
;RVVSVFLALSASAAVLAAPGAAAAQQSDGAAASVPPIHWGACPEAEPPYPDPSPRAQCATVEVPLDWAKPNGPKTGIFVARYRATDPAGRIGVLMSNPGGPGTPGADDALYADDPVSGYSPAMLQRFDVIGFDPRGIGRSRNADCDEAITGQVPSRPRDAAEFERLRTLNGRLAASCLERTGPLAAHMDGESVARAMDAIRAALGERRISFLGHSYGTFLGERYARLFPSRLRALALDSAMDPDRPNAERYLTDGSVTIDDTLKRLAAWCEKDTACALNGKDLTAVTDTLFARADAGTLREPGPNGPTRTAVDADRLADFLTFALGKGSPEETARQLAALYTGKGEVRWSPTGTELASRLVLCQDYDFRIRDYAEYRAIRERVAKAAPHVRYNAQALDIVLGCQGWSMPPKPQPARGRGDLPPVLVVNATHDLATPLPGARRMARSFPEASLFTMDVVGHWLYRRGGTEEAMRVIDTYLTRPQS
;
A
#
# COMPACT_ATOMS: atom_id res chain seq x y z
N ARG A 1 14.37 72.65 -56.83
CA ARG A 1 13.12 72.73 -56.05
C ARG A 1 12.31 71.48 -56.41
N VAL A 2 12.34 70.52 -55.56
CA VAL A 2 11.61 69.28 -55.70
C VAL A 2 10.56 69.27 -54.60
N VAL A 3 9.32 69.13 -55.01
CA VAL A 3 8.17 68.99 -54.10
C VAL A 3 7.91 67.51 -53.97
N SER A 4 8.03 66.95 -52.75
CA SER A 4 7.69 65.54 -52.43
C SER A 4 6.27 65.53 -51.90
N VAL A 5 5.42 64.76 -52.57
CA VAL A 5 4.04 64.44 -52.17
C VAL A 5 4.09 63.15 -51.32
N PHE A 6 3.66 63.21 -50.06
CA PHE A 6 3.44 62.04 -49.22
C PHE A 6 2.01 61.50 -49.43
N LEU A 7 1.92 60.32 -49.98
CA LEU A 7 0.68 59.54 -49.95
C LEU A 7 0.62 58.75 -48.60
N ALA A 8 -0.40 59.03 -47.82
CA ALA A 8 -0.71 58.26 -46.62
C ALA A 8 -1.58 57.05 -47.03
N LEU A 9 -1.03 55.85 -46.90
CA LEU A 9 -1.80 54.63 -46.96
C LEU A 9 -2.33 54.27 -45.55
N SER A 10 -3.63 54.33 -45.38
CA SER A 10 -4.33 53.82 -44.20
C SER A 10 -4.50 52.32 -44.32
N ALA A 11 -3.74 51.54 -43.53
CA ALA A 11 -3.92 50.10 -43.39
C ALA A 11 -4.98 49.83 -42.31
N SER A 12 -6.13 49.36 -42.70
CA SER A 12 -7.15 48.82 -41.79
C SER A 12 -6.74 47.42 -41.32
N ALA A 13 -6.34 47.31 -40.06
CA ALA A 13 -6.09 46.02 -39.42
C ALA A 13 -7.43 45.39 -39.02
N ALA A 14 -7.82 44.35 -39.72
CA ALA A 14 -8.91 43.48 -39.29
C ALA A 14 -8.43 42.59 -38.13
N VAL A 15 -8.95 42.86 -36.92
CA VAL A 15 -8.74 41.98 -35.76
C VAL A 15 -9.61 40.75 -35.94
N LEU A 16 -8.98 39.65 -36.32
CA LEU A 16 -9.59 38.33 -36.23
C LEU A 16 -9.65 37.93 -34.75
N ALA A 17 -10.84 38.00 -34.16
CA ALA A 17 -11.13 37.45 -32.85
C ALA A 17 -11.09 35.91 -32.97
N ALA A 18 -10.09 35.26 -32.37
CA ALA A 18 -10.07 33.85 -32.15
C ALA A 18 -11.22 33.45 -31.20
N PRO A 19 -11.96 32.34 -31.45
CA PRO A 19 -12.96 31.88 -30.51
C PRO A 19 -12.26 31.47 -29.23
N GLY A 20 -12.54 32.16 -28.14
CA GLY A 20 -12.09 31.81 -26.80
C GLY A 20 -12.49 30.39 -26.50
N ALA A 21 -11.51 29.54 -26.20
CA ALA A 21 -11.76 28.23 -25.58
C ALA A 21 -12.50 28.50 -24.26
N ALA A 22 -13.80 28.24 -24.26
CA ALA A 22 -14.59 28.21 -23.05
C ALA A 22 -13.97 27.09 -22.16
N ALA A 23 -13.24 27.52 -21.14
CA ALA A 23 -12.87 26.65 -20.06
C ALA A 23 -14.19 26.06 -19.53
N ALA A 24 -14.39 24.77 -19.75
CA ALA A 24 -15.50 24.06 -19.15
C ALA A 24 -15.38 24.25 -17.63
N GLN A 25 -16.21 25.13 -17.09
CA GLN A 25 -16.47 25.17 -15.66
C GLN A 25 -17.05 23.80 -15.31
N GLN A 26 -16.19 22.94 -14.75
CA GLN A 26 -16.69 21.82 -13.96
C GLN A 26 -17.50 22.46 -12.82
N SER A 27 -18.80 22.59 -13.06
CA SER A 27 -19.77 22.80 -12.00
C SER A 27 -19.47 21.74 -10.92
N ASP A 28 -19.38 22.17 -9.67
CA ASP A 28 -19.56 21.26 -8.53
C ASP A 28 -20.90 20.55 -8.78
N GLY A 29 -20.81 19.44 -9.52
CA GLY A 29 -21.98 18.64 -9.85
C GLY A 29 -22.67 18.33 -8.54
N ALA A 30 -23.92 18.74 -8.40
CA ALA A 30 -24.76 18.41 -7.28
C ALA A 30 -24.54 16.94 -7.01
N ALA A 31 -23.88 16.63 -5.89
CA ALA A 31 -23.66 15.25 -5.46
C ALA A 31 -25.04 14.62 -5.49
N ALA A 32 -25.25 13.64 -6.36
CA ALA A 32 -26.49 12.87 -6.35
C ALA A 32 -26.72 12.50 -4.89
N SER A 33 -27.89 12.87 -4.32
CA SER A 33 -28.15 12.69 -2.91
C SER A 33 -27.98 11.22 -2.58
N VAL A 34 -26.87 10.88 -1.94
CA VAL A 34 -26.64 9.50 -1.46
C VAL A 34 -27.64 9.28 -0.35
N PRO A 35 -28.48 8.25 -0.41
CA PRO A 35 -29.46 7.98 0.65
C PRO A 35 -28.75 7.81 2.00
N PRO A 36 -29.41 8.19 3.11
CA PRO A 36 -28.89 7.91 4.45
C PRO A 36 -28.61 6.42 4.65
N ILE A 37 -27.58 6.10 5.43
CA ILE A 37 -27.23 4.71 5.73
C ILE A 37 -28.26 4.10 6.68
N HIS A 38 -28.80 2.95 6.30
CA HIS A 38 -29.62 2.12 7.16
C HIS A 38 -28.75 1.08 7.87
N TRP A 39 -28.46 1.34 9.14
CA TRP A 39 -27.60 0.49 9.96
C TRP A 39 -28.38 -0.71 10.51
N GLY A 40 -27.80 -1.90 10.40
CA GLY A 40 -28.30 -3.17 10.94
C GLY A 40 -27.25 -3.87 11.80
N ALA A 41 -27.60 -5.08 12.24
CA ALA A 41 -26.63 -5.98 12.87
C ALA A 41 -25.54 -6.39 11.87
N CYS A 42 -24.33 -6.61 12.38
CA CYS A 42 -23.26 -7.13 11.57
C CYS A 42 -23.40 -8.64 11.38
N PRO A 43 -22.96 -9.21 10.25
CA PRO A 43 -22.91 -10.64 10.06
C PRO A 43 -21.98 -11.28 11.09
N GLU A 44 -22.31 -12.50 11.53
CA GLU A 44 -21.43 -13.34 12.35
C GLU A 44 -20.11 -13.61 11.60
N ALA A 45 -19.04 -13.73 12.36
CA ALA A 45 -17.75 -14.09 11.78
C ALA A 45 -17.70 -15.59 11.44
N GLU A 46 -17.01 -15.94 10.37
CA GLU A 46 -16.69 -17.34 10.08
C GLU A 46 -15.47 -17.77 10.91
N PRO A 47 -15.52 -18.94 11.57
CA PRO A 47 -14.34 -19.45 12.30
C PRO A 47 -13.11 -19.49 11.39
N PRO A 48 -11.90 -19.19 11.89
CA PRO A 48 -11.51 -19.01 13.31
C PRO A 48 -11.59 -17.56 13.84
N TYR A 49 -12.26 -16.67 13.16
CA TYR A 49 -12.34 -15.25 13.58
C TYR A 49 -13.31 -15.08 14.75
N PRO A 50 -13.01 -14.17 15.71
CA PRO A 50 -13.96 -13.84 16.78
C PRO A 50 -15.16 -13.11 16.21
N ASP A 51 -16.30 -13.19 16.89
CA ASP A 51 -17.47 -12.38 16.54
C ASP A 51 -17.17 -10.88 16.63
N PRO A 52 -17.81 -10.08 15.78
CA PRO A 52 -17.69 -8.64 15.86
C PRO A 52 -18.13 -8.09 17.21
N SER A 53 -17.62 -6.93 17.61
CA SER A 53 -18.10 -6.20 18.78
C SER A 53 -19.62 -6.07 18.74
N PRO A 54 -20.34 -6.34 19.85
CA PRO A 54 -21.79 -6.15 19.91
C PRO A 54 -22.22 -4.69 19.74
N ARG A 55 -21.28 -3.74 19.79
CA ARG A 55 -21.51 -2.32 19.53
C ARG A 55 -21.35 -1.97 18.05
N ALA A 56 -20.82 -2.86 17.24
CA ALA A 56 -20.68 -2.65 15.80
C ALA A 56 -22.04 -2.70 15.09
N GLN A 57 -22.18 -1.89 14.06
CA GLN A 57 -23.34 -1.84 13.17
C GLN A 57 -22.85 -1.87 11.74
N CYS A 58 -23.57 -2.54 10.86
CA CYS A 58 -23.17 -2.76 9.49
C CYS A 58 -24.22 -2.27 8.49
N ALA A 59 -23.77 -1.92 7.30
CA ALA A 59 -24.60 -1.48 6.19
C ALA A 59 -23.89 -1.68 4.85
N THR A 60 -24.63 -1.46 3.76
CA THR A 60 -24.07 -1.36 2.41
C THR A 60 -24.41 0.00 1.82
N VAL A 61 -23.41 0.66 1.24
CA VAL A 61 -23.56 1.93 0.52
C VAL A 61 -23.40 1.68 -0.97
N GLU A 62 -24.43 1.98 -1.76
CA GLU A 62 -24.40 1.85 -3.21
C GLU A 62 -23.64 3.02 -3.85
N VAL A 63 -22.62 2.70 -4.66
CA VAL A 63 -21.81 3.69 -5.38
C VAL A 63 -21.77 3.36 -6.88
N PRO A 64 -21.50 4.34 -7.77
CA PRO A 64 -21.28 4.05 -9.18
C PRO A 64 -20.16 3.01 -9.38
N LEU A 65 -20.40 2.02 -10.23
CA LEU A 65 -19.36 1.09 -10.64
C LEU A 65 -18.26 1.84 -11.39
N ASP A 66 -18.64 2.70 -12.32
CA ASP A 66 -17.76 3.59 -13.09
C ASP A 66 -18.10 5.05 -12.74
N TRP A 67 -17.18 5.76 -12.11
CA TRP A 67 -17.38 7.17 -11.72
C TRP A 67 -17.51 8.13 -12.89
N ALA A 68 -17.08 7.73 -14.10
CA ALA A 68 -17.33 8.48 -15.33
C ALA A 68 -18.80 8.35 -15.80
N LYS A 69 -19.54 7.35 -15.26
CA LYS A 69 -20.95 7.05 -15.58
C LYS A 69 -21.76 6.96 -14.29
N PRO A 70 -21.96 8.05 -13.55
CA PRO A 70 -22.54 8.01 -12.20
C PRO A 70 -23.98 7.49 -12.16
N ASN A 71 -24.72 7.57 -13.25
CA ASN A 71 -26.09 7.04 -13.41
C ASN A 71 -26.11 5.61 -13.98
N GLY A 72 -24.95 5.01 -14.24
CA GLY A 72 -24.80 3.64 -14.73
C GLY A 72 -24.97 2.57 -13.65
N PRO A 73 -24.47 1.36 -13.91
CA PRO A 73 -24.47 0.29 -12.92
C PRO A 73 -23.78 0.70 -11.62
N LYS A 74 -24.26 0.14 -10.50
CA LYS A 74 -23.72 0.39 -9.16
C LYS A 74 -23.06 -0.83 -8.58
N THR A 75 -22.27 -0.63 -7.53
CA THR A 75 -21.71 -1.68 -6.69
C THR A 75 -21.89 -1.30 -5.22
N GLY A 76 -22.15 -2.29 -4.36
CA GLY A 76 -22.28 -2.08 -2.93
C GLY A 76 -20.90 -2.03 -2.26
N ILE A 77 -20.74 -1.09 -1.35
CA ILE A 77 -19.60 -1.00 -0.43
C ILE A 77 -20.07 -1.40 0.96
N PHE A 78 -19.53 -2.47 1.50
CA PHE A 78 -19.80 -2.87 2.87
C PHE A 78 -19.11 -1.92 3.84
N VAL A 79 -19.87 -1.40 4.81
CA VAL A 79 -19.41 -0.42 5.79
C VAL A 79 -19.78 -0.91 7.18
N ALA A 80 -18.83 -0.84 8.11
CA ALA A 80 -19.06 -1.07 9.52
C ALA A 80 -18.84 0.22 10.32
N ARG A 81 -19.58 0.37 11.42
CA ARG A 81 -19.48 1.49 12.35
C ARG A 81 -19.40 1.00 13.78
N TYR A 82 -18.43 1.53 14.53
CA TYR A 82 -18.40 1.49 15.99
C TYR A 82 -18.68 2.89 16.53
N ARG A 83 -19.78 3.09 17.29
CA ARG A 83 -20.19 4.41 17.75
C ARG A 83 -19.33 4.89 18.91
N ALA A 84 -19.07 6.19 18.96
CA ALA A 84 -18.40 6.85 20.06
C ALA A 84 -19.03 6.45 21.42
N THR A 85 -18.17 6.10 22.38
CA THR A 85 -18.65 5.68 23.72
C THR A 85 -19.04 6.86 24.60
N ASP A 86 -18.62 8.08 24.26
CA ASP A 86 -19.07 9.35 24.85
C ASP A 86 -19.73 10.23 23.76
N PRO A 87 -21.05 10.11 23.54
CA PRO A 87 -21.75 10.89 22.51
C PRO A 87 -21.66 12.41 22.74
N ALA A 88 -21.55 12.88 23.97
CA ALA A 88 -21.43 14.31 24.28
C ALA A 88 -20.06 14.88 23.92
N GLY A 89 -19.02 14.05 24.02
CA GLY A 89 -17.67 14.41 23.66
C GLY A 89 -17.29 14.06 22.22
N ARG A 90 -18.22 13.57 21.38
CA ARG A 90 -17.95 13.16 20.01
C ARG A 90 -17.40 14.29 19.15
N ILE A 91 -16.27 14.08 18.49
CA ILE A 91 -15.65 15.02 17.53
C ILE A 91 -16.23 14.85 16.12
N GLY A 92 -16.53 13.63 15.72
CA GLY A 92 -17.03 13.29 14.37
C GLY A 92 -16.71 11.84 13.99
N VAL A 93 -16.48 11.61 12.71
CA VAL A 93 -16.10 10.31 12.16
C VAL A 93 -14.60 10.19 12.02
N LEU A 94 -14.06 9.05 12.45
CA LEU A 94 -12.76 8.53 12.06
C LEU A 94 -12.98 7.40 11.04
N MET A 95 -12.71 7.66 9.78
CA MET A 95 -12.67 6.61 8.77
C MET A 95 -11.28 6.00 8.75
N SER A 96 -11.19 4.68 8.64
CA SER A 96 -9.92 3.94 8.65
C SER A 96 -9.81 2.96 7.50
N ASN A 97 -8.57 2.68 7.10
CA ASN A 97 -8.26 1.61 6.16
C ASN A 97 -6.90 0.98 6.49
N PRO A 98 -6.85 -0.35 6.69
CA PRO A 98 -5.63 -1.09 7.07
C PRO A 98 -4.64 -1.27 5.93
N GLY A 99 -5.05 -1.08 4.67
CA GLY A 99 -4.17 -1.22 3.50
C GLY A 99 -4.21 -2.61 2.87
N GLY A 100 -3.08 -3.24 2.79
CA GLY A 100 -2.81 -4.43 1.98
C GLY A 100 -2.08 -4.06 0.69
N PRO A 101 -2.77 -3.67 -0.42
CA PRO A 101 -4.22 -3.66 -0.64
C PRO A 101 -4.83 -5.06 -0.64
N GLY A 102 -6.14 -5.13 -0.49
CA GLY A 102 -6.87 -6.41 -0.49
C GLY A 102 -7.35 -6.84 0.90
N THR A 103 -6.97 -6.11 1.95
CA THR A 103 -7.46 -6.36 3.31
C THR A 103 -8.87 -5.75 3.50
N PRO A 104 -9.84 -6.51 4.07
CA PRO A 104 -11.13 -5.98 4.45
C PRO A 104 -10.98 -4.86 5.49
N GLY A 105 -11.38 -3.64 5.15
CA GLY A 105 -11.21 -2.49 6.02
C GLY A 105 -12.36 -2.30 7.02
N ALA A 106 -13.50 -2.97 6.82
CA ALA A 106 -14.60 -2.97 7.77
C ALA A 106 -14.20 -3.54 9.13
N ASP A 107 -13.20 -4.43 9.15
CA ASP A 107 -12.68 -5.06 10.37
C ASP A 107 -12.14 -4.02 11.37
N ASP A 108 -11.67 -2.87 10.92
CA ASP A 108 -11.24 -1.77 11.77
C ASP A 108 -12.36 -1.24 12.68
N ALA A 109 -13.62 -1.31 12.25
CA ALA A 109 -14.77 -0.92 13.05
C ALA A 109 -15.44 -2.14 13.73
N LEU A 110 -15.42 -3.32 13.10
CA LEU A 110 -15.97 -4.54 13.67
C LEU A 110 -15.25 -4.94 14.97
N TYR A 111 -13.93 -4.72 15.03
CA TYR A 111 -13.05 -5.05 16.16
C TYR A 111 -12.41 -3.81 16.78
N ALA A 112 -13.13 -2.68 16.77
CA ALA A 112 -12.57 -1.41 17.21
C ALA A 112 -12.18 -1.41 18.70
N ASP A 113 -12.87 -2.17 19.53
CA ASP A 113 -12.64 -2.32 20.98
C ASP A 113 -11.85 -3.58 21.37
N ASP A 114 -11.28 -4.29 20.40
CA ASP A 114 -10.39 -5.41 20.68
C ASP A 114 -9.16 -4.94 21.49
N PRO A 115 -8.82 -5.61 22.59
CA PRO A 115 -7.77 -5.13 23.51
C PRO A 115 -6.36 -5.20 22.92
N VAL A 116 -6.14 -5.99 21.87
CA VAL A 116 -4.82 -6.18 21.24
C VAL A 116 -4.69 -5.35 19.97
N SER A 117 -5.73 -5.34 19.14
CA SER A 117 -5.72 -4.74 17.81
C SER A 117 -6.67 -3.56 17.64
N GLY A 118 -7.42 -3.18 18.68
CA GLY A 118 -8.40 -2.10 18.66
C GLY A 118 -7.79 -0.70 18.79
N TYR A 119 -8.65 0.28 18.88
CA TYR A 119 -8.29 1.67 19.11
C TYR A 119 -8.13 1.96 20.60
N SER A 120 -7.39 3.04 20.93
CA SER A 120 -7.30 3.52 22.29
C SER A 120 -8.67 3.95 22.83
N PRO A 121 -8.88 3.88 24.17
CA PRO A 121 -10.11 4.39 24.77
C PRO A 121 -10.39 5.87 24.43
N ALA A 122 -9.34 6.68 24.31
CA ALA A 122 -9.46 8.09 23.95
C ALA A 122 -10.07 8.27 22.53
N MET A 123 -9.67 7.44 21.57
CA MET A 123 -10.22 7.44 20.22
C MET A 123 -11.67 6.96 20.21
N LEU A 124 -11.97 5.86 20.92
CA LEU A 124 -13.33 5.29 20.98
C LEU A 124 -14.34 6.20 21.71
N GLN A 125 -13.88 7.04 22.62
CA GLN A 125 -14.73 8.06 23.26
C GLN A 125 -15.12 9.18 22.29
N ARG A 126 -14.20 9.56 21.40
CA ARG A 126 -14.27 10.80 20.63
C ARG A 126 -14.78 10.62 19.21
N PHE A 127 -14.74 9.41 18.63
CA PHE A 127 -15.08 9.17 17.25
C PHE A 127 -16.08 8.04 17.06
N ASP A 128 -16.99 8.21 16.10
CA ASP A 128 -17.55 7.05 15.43
C ASP A 128 -16.46 6.51 14.50
N VAL A 129 -15.98 5.29 14.76
CA VAL A 129 -15.01 4.61 13.90
C VAL A 129 -15.76 3.99 12.73
N ILE A 130 -15.36 4.31 11.52
CA ILE A 130 -15.93 3.77 10.28
C ILE A 130 -14.83 2.98 9.55
N GLY A 131 -15.07 1.69 9.38
CA GLY A 131 -14.32 0.82 8.49
C GLY A 131 -15.16 0.48 7.25
N PHE A 132 -14.51 0.19 6.14
CA PHE A 132 -15.20 -0.23 4.93
C PHE A 132 -14.34 -1.23 4.15
N ASP A 133 -14.99 -2.20 3.52
CA ASP A 133 -14.31 -3.09 2.58
C ASP A 133 -14.21 -2.38 1.23
N PRO A 134 -13.00 -2.19 0.67
CA PRO A 134 -12.85 -1.56 -0.64
C PRO A 134 -13.58 -2.34 -1.74
N ARG A 135 -13.75 -1.69 -2.87
CA ARG A 135 -14.36 -2.26 -4.08
C ARG A 135 -13.68 -3.57 -4.47
N GLY A 136 -14.44 -4.64 -4.62
CA GLY A 136 -13.93 -5.97 -4.98
C GLY A 136 -13.20 -6.70 -3.86
N ILE A 137 -13.30 -6.23 -2.63
CA ILE A 137 -12.60 -6.79 -1.47
C ILE A 137 -13.62 -7.20 -0.40
N GLY A 138 -13.37 -8.33 0.27
CA GLY A 138 -14.15 -8.79 1.40
C GLY A 138 -15.64 -8.86 1.11
N ARG A 139 -16.44 -8.24 1.97
CA ARG A 139 -17.91 -8.22 1.90
C ARG A 139 -18.46 -7.25 0.83
N SER A 140 -17.56 -6.45 0.18
CA SER A 140 -17.89 -5.57 -0.95
C SER A 140 -17.76 -6.28 -2.31
N ARG A 141 -18.35 -7.49 -2.43
CA ARG A 141 -18.28 -8.34 -3.62
C ARG A 141 -16.84 -8.71 -3.99
N ASN A 142 -16.31 -9.69 -3.30
CA ASN A 142 -14.94 -10.20 -3.52
C ASN A 142 -14.68 -10.46 -5.00
N ALA A 143 -13.54 -9.99 -5.49
CA ALA A 143 -13.12 -10.24 -6.87
C ALA A 143 -12.84 -11.74 -7.07
N ASP A 144 -13.33 -12.28 -8.19
CA ASP A 144 -13.14 -13.66 -8.60
C ASP A 144 -12.24 -13.70 -9.85
N CYS A 145 -11.24 -14.57 -9.83
CA CYS A 145 -10.31 -14.80 -10.93
C CYS A 145 -9.97 -16.30 -10.99
N ASP A 146 -9.30 -16.72 -12.05
CA ASP A 146 -8.83 -18.11 -12.17
C ASP A 146 -7.52 -18.32 -11.38
N GLU A 147 -7.66 -18.65 -10.11
CA GLU A 147 -6.51 -18.86 -9.21
C GLU A 147 -5.58 -20.00 -9.65
N ALA A 148 -6.06 -20.98 -10.44
CA ALA A 148 -5.21 -22.06 -10.95
C ALA A 148 -4.09 -21.54 -11.86
N ILE A 149 -4.24 -20.35 -12.45
CA ILE A 149 -3.20 -19.70 -13.25
C ILE A 149 -2.06 -19.21 -12.33
N THR A 150 -2.37 -18.75 -11.13
CA THR A 150 -1.39 -18.15 -10.21
C THR A 150 -0.23 -19.10 -9.90
N GLY A 151 -0.51 -20.38 -9.61
CA GLY A 151 0.50 -21.39 -9.35
C GLY A 151 1.38 -21.78 -10.56
N GLN A 152 1.05 -21.33 -11.77
CA GLN A 152 1.81 -21.59 -12.99
C GLN A 152 2.77 -20.43 -13.36
N VAL A 153 2.60 -19.26 -12.74
CA VAL A 153 3.41 -18.06 -13.01
C VAL A 153 4.81 -18.23 -12.45
N PRO A 154 5.89 -18.10 -13.27
CA PRO A 154 7.25 -18.13 -12.75
C PRO A 154 7.48 -17.01 -11.72
N SER A 155 7.89 -17.35 -10.50
CA SER A 155 8.16 -16.34 -9.46
C SER A 155 9.48 -15.60 -9.69
N ARG A 156 10.48 -16.27 -10.29
CA ARG A 156 11.83 -15.73 -10.56
C ARG A 156 12.26 -16.17 -11.96
N PRO A 157 11.86 -15.43 -13.02
CA PRO A 157 12.21 -15.82 -14.40
C PRO A 157 13.73 -15.74 -14.62
N ARG A 158 14.31 -16.82 -15.17
CA ARG A 158 15.75 -17.02 -15.34
C ARG A 158 16.25 -16.71 -16.73
N ASP A 159 15.34 -16.63 -17.69
CA ASP A 159 15.61 -16.32 -19.10
C ASP A 159 14.45 -15.58 -19.77
N ALA A 160 14.63 -15.22 -21.04
CA ALA A 160 13.64 -14.48 -21.80
C ALA A 160 12.35 -15.29 -22.01
N ALA A 161 12.44 -16.61 -22.15
CA ALA A 161 11.27 -17.46 -22.36
C ALA A 161 10.42 -17.54 -21.08
N GLU A 162 11.05 -17.71 -19.92
CA GLU A 162 10.34 -17.68 -18.63
C GLU A 162 9.73 -16.29 -18.34
N PHE A 163 10.39 -15.21 -18.70
CA PHE A 163 9.87 -13.85 -18.54
C PHE A 163 8.64 -13.62 -19.44
N GLU A 164 8.67 -14.04 -20.69
CA GLU A 164 7.50 -13.95 -21.58
C GLU A 164 6.37 -14.90 -21.14
N ARG A 165 6.69 -16.07 -20.60
CA ARG A 165 5.70 -16.97 -20.00
C ARG A 165 5.02 -16.30 -18.79
N LEU A 166 5.80 -15.63 -17.90
CA LEU A 166 5.26 -14.87 -16.79
C LEU A 166 4.29 -13.79 -17.26
N ARG A 167 4.68 -12.98 -18.26
CA ARG A 167 3.83 -11.94 -18.87
C ARG A 167 2.52 -12.51 -19.45
N THR A 168 2.63 -13.59 -20.19
CA THR A 168 1.48 -14.27 -20.81
C THR A 168 0.50 -14.79 -19.75
N LEU A 169 1.01 -15.43 -18.68
CA LEU A 169 0.17 -15.98 -17.62
C LEU A 169 -0.48 -14.88 -16.77
N ASN A 170 0.24 -13.81 -16.45
CA ASN A 170 -0.35 -12.66 -15.77
C ASN A 170 -1.44 -11.98 -16.63
N GLY A 171 -1.24 -11.87 -17.95
CA GLY A 171 -2.25 -11.36 -18.88
C GLY A 171 -3.50 -12.24 -18.92
N ARG A 172 -3.34 -13.56 -18.91
CA ARG A 172 -4.46 -14.51 -18.82
C ARG A 172 -5.18 -14.42 -17.48
N LEU A 173 -4.43 -14.26 -16.38
CA LEU A 173 -5.00 -14.05 -15.05
C LEU A 173 -5.85 -12.77 -15.02
N ALA A 174 -5.32 -11.65 -15.52
CA ALA A 174 -6.05 -10.38 -15.61
C ALA A 174 -7.33 -10.50 -16.46
N ALA A 175 -7.27 -11.23 -17.58
CA ALA A 175 -8.43 -11.50 -18.42
C ALA A 175 -9.49 -12.34 -17.70
N SER A 176 -9.09 -13.36 -16.95
CA SER A 176 -10.01 -14.18 -16.14
C SER A 176 -10.71 -13.35 -15.05
N CYS A 177 -10.00 -12.39 -14.43
CA CYS A 177 -10.61 -11.47 -13.49
C CYS A 177 -11.69 -10.61 -14.14
N LEU A 178 -11.44 -10.07 -15.34
CA LEU A 178 -12.44 -9.30 -16.09
C LEU A 178 -13.65 -10.15 -16.49
N GLU A 179 -13.43 -11.41 -16.82
CA GLU A 179 -14.51 -12.34 -17.19
C GLU A 179 -15.38 -12.70 -15.98
N ARG A 180 -14.79 -13.11 -14.86
CA ARG A 180 -15.49 -13.62 -13.68
C ARG A 180 -16.04 -12.51 -12.78
N THR A 181 -15.23 -11.52 -12.45
CA THR A 181 -15.65 -10.35 -11.64
C THR A 181 -16.49 -9.38 -12.45
N GLY A 182 -16.30 -9.36 -13.77
CA GLY A 182 -16.91 -8.38 -14.66
C GLY A 182 -16.24 -7.01 -14.59
N PRO A 183 -16.94 -5.92 -15.00
CA PRO A 183 -16.36 -4.59 -15.12
C PRO A 183 -15.76 -4.04 -13.81
N LEU A 184 -16.20 -4.53 -12.65
CA LEU A 184 -15.67 -4.10 -11.34
C LEU A 184 -14.16 -4.30 -11.26
N ALA A 185 -13.61 -5.37 -11.84
CA ALA A 185 -12.17 -5.66 -11.84
C ALA A 185 -11.31 -4.50 -12.38
N ALA A 186 -11.84 -3.71 -13.32
CA ALA A 186 -11.15 -2.54 -13.89
C ALA A 186 -11.38 -1.23 -13.12
N HIS A 187 -12.06 -1.28 -11.97
CA HIS A 187 -12.42 -0.13 -11.15
C HIS A 187 -12.09 -0.35 -9.66
N MET A 188 -11.03 -1.09 -9.37
CA MET A 188 -10.55 -1.35 -8.00
C MET A 188 -9.39 -0.43 -7.59
N ASP A 189 -9.01 0.51 -8.45
CA ASP A 189 -7.93 1.49 -8.24
C ASP A 189 -8.19 2.45 -7.08
N GLY A 190 -7.12 3.04 -6.52
CA GLY A 190 -7.18 3.92 -5.36
C GLY A 190 -8.00 5.20 -5.56
N GLU A 191 -8.11 5.75 -6.79
CA GLU A 191 -9.01 6.86 -7.07
C GLU A 191 -10.48 6.45 -6.94
N SER A 192 -10.83 5.31 -7.52
CA SER A 192 -12.19 4.77 -7.43
C SER A 192 -12.60 4.48 -5.98
N VAL A 193 -11.65 4.01 -5.15
CA VAL A 193 -11.87 3.81 -3.72
C VAL A 193 -12.01 5.14 -2.98
N ALA A 194 -11.15 6.13 -3.24
CA ALA A 194 -11.23 7.45 -2.60
C ALA A 194 -12.57 8.17 -2.89
N ARG A 195 -13.12 8.01 -4.08
CA ARG A 195 -14.47 8.50 -4.42
C ARG A 195 -15.57 7.74 -3.66
N ALA A 196 -15.40 6.43 -3.42
CA ALA A 196 -16.32 5.65 -2.59
C ALA A 196 -16.26 6.10 -1.12
N MET A 197 -15.07 6.42 -0.59
CA MET A 197 -14.93 7.02 0.74
C MET A 197 -15.73 8.31 0.87
N ASP A 198 -15.72 9.16 -0.16
CA ASP A 198 -16.49 10.39 -0.15
C ASP A 198 -18.01 10.15 -0.24
N ALA A 199 -18.46 9.14 -0.97
CA ALA A 199 -19.85 8.74 -0.98
C ALA A 199 -20.31 8.22 0.41
N ILE A 200 -19.47 7.44 1.09
CA ILE A 200 -19.71 7.00 2.48
C ILE A 200 -19.81 8.22 3.40
N ARG A 201 -18.86 9.18 3.32
CA ARG A 201 -18.93 10.43 4.09
C ARG A 201 -20.26 11.16 3.87
N ALA A 202 -20.69 11.28 2.63
CA ALA A 202 -21.95 11.96 2.29
C ALA A 202 -23.17 11.21 2.85
N ALA A 203 -23.19 9.88 2.75
CA ALA A 203 -24.25 9.02 3.29
C ALA A 203 -24.31 9.05 4.82
N LEU A 204 -23.18 9.29 5.50
CA LEU A 204 -23.10 9.53 6.94
C LEU A 204 -23.63 10.93 7.34
N GLY A 205 -23.89 11.83 6.39
CA GLY A 205 -24.25 13.22 6.65
C GLY A 205 -23.10 14.08 7.17
N GLU A 206 -21.86 13.61 7.07
CA GLU A 206 -20.69 14.31 7.60
C GLU A 206 -20.14 15.32 6.60
N ARG A 207 -19.89 16.54 7.07
CA ARG A 207 -19.23 17.57 6.24
C ARG A 207 -17.76 17.25 6.00
N ARG A 208 -17.07 16.79 7.03
CA ARG A 208 -15.64 16.42 7.03
C ARG A 208 -15.45 15.14 7.81
N ILE A 209 -14.43 14.35 7.42
CA ILE A 209 -13.99 13.17 8.15
C ILE A 209 -12.56 13.35 8.68
N SER A 210 -12.20 12.64 9.75
CA SER A 210 -10.83 12.32 10.05
C SER A 210 -10.50 11.00 9.37
N PHE A 211 -9.27 10.84 8.89
CA PHE A 211 -8.84 9.62 8.25
C PHE A 211 -7.54 9.11 8.89
N LEU A 212 -7.49 7.81 9.17
CA LEU A 212 -6.29 7.08 9.56
C LEU A 212 -6.05 5.96 8.55
N GLY A 213 -4.99 6.10 7.76
CA GLY A 213 -4.57 5.08 6.80
C GLY A 213 -3.30 4.38 7.26
N HIS A 214 -3.28 3.05 7.10
CA HIS A 214 -2.10 2.25 7.35
C HIS A 214 -1.61 1.63 6.03
N SER A 215 -0.28 1.60 5.80
CA SER A 215 0.27 0.93 4.63
C SER A 215 -0.35 1.45 3.33
N TYR A 216 -0.93 0.61 2.47
CA TYR A 216 -1.67 1.06 1.29
C TYR A 216 -2.84 2.00 1.63
N GLY A 217 -3.43 1.93 2.81
CA GLY A 217 -4.43 2.90 3.27
C GLY A 217 -3.93 4.34 3.28
N THR A 218 -2.62 4.56 3.40
CA THR A 218 -2.01 5.90 3.29
C THR A 218 -2.06 6.44 1.86
N PHE A 219 -1.95 5.55 0.87
CA PHE A 219 -2.16 5.90 -0.53
C PHE A 219 -3.62 6.33 -0.78
N LEU A 220 -4.60 5.61 -0.19
CA LEU A 220 -6.01 6.01 -0.25
C LEU A 220 -6.24 7.37 0.43
N GLY A 221 -5.62 7.61 1.59
CA GLY A 221 -5.66 8.90 2.29
C GLY A 221 -5.12 10.05 1.44
N GLU A 222 -4.01 9.84 0.74
CA GLU A 222 -3.45 10.82 -0.20
C GLU A 222 -4.38 11.07 -1.39
N ARG A 223 -4.95 10.00 -1.99
CA ARG A 223 -5.91 10.14 -3.09
C ARG A 223 -7.17 10.90 -2.65
N TYR A 224 -7.66 10.62 -1.45
CA TYR A 224 -8.80 11.36 -0.87
C TYR A 224 -8.46 12.83 -0.63
N ALA A 225 -7.31 13.12 -0.02
CA ALA A 225 -6.84 14.48 0.20
C ALA A 225 -6.64 15.26 -1.11
N ARG A 226 -6.16 14.58 -2.15
CA ARG A 226 -6.00 15.16 -3.48
C ARG A 226 -7.33 15.52 -4.14
N LEU A 227 -8.32 14.63 -4.04
CA LEU A 227 -9.63 14.81 -4.68
C LEU A 227 -10.54 15.76 -3.88
N PHE A 228 -10.52 15.67 -2.55
CA PHE A 228 -11.48 16.28 -1.64
C PHE A 228 -10.82 17.02 -0.46
N PRO A 229 -9.88 17.94 -0.69
CA PRO A 229 -9.09 18.54 0.38
C PRO A 229 -9.96 19.18 1.48
N SER A 230 -11.02 19.91 1.11
CA SER A 230 -11.91 20.59 2.06
C SER A 230 -12.81 19.64 2.90
N ARG A 231 -12.82 18.33 2.57
CA ARG A 231 -13.65 17.33 3.26
C ARG A 231 -12.87 16.55 4.34
N LEU A 232 -11.64 16.94 4.61
CA LEU A 232 -10.82 16.42 5.70
C LEU A 232 -10.84 17.37 6.89
N ARG A 233 -10.98 16.79 8.10
CA ARG A 233 -10.74 17.44 9.38
C ARG A 233 -9.30 17.17 9.84
N ALA A 234 -8.84 15.94 9.69
CA ALA A 234 -7.49 15.50 10.05
C ALA A 234 -7.10 14.29 9.17
N LEU A 235 -5.81 14.15 8.88
CA LEU A 235 -5.26 13.07 8.06
C LEU A 235 -3.99 12.53 8.71
N ALA A 236 -4.05 11.30 9.24
CA ALA A 236 -2.91 10.57 9.77
C ALA A 236 -2.58 9.39 8.85
N LEU A 237 -1.31 9.26 8.50
CA LEU A 237 -0.78 8.28 7.55
C LEU A 237 0.35 7.50 8.22
N ASP A 238 0.07 6.26 8.61
CA ASP A 238 0.99 5.37 9.31
C ASP A 238 1.59 4.34 8.36
N SER A 239 2.92 4.23 8.34
CA SER A 239 3.65 3.34 7.44
C SER A 239 3.36 3.67 5.98
N ALA A 240 3.82 4.86 5.55
CA ALA A 240 3.32 5.52 4.36
C ALA A 240 3.90 4.96 3.05
N MET A 241 3.00 4.60 2.12
CA MET A 241 3.33 4.28 0.72
C MET A 241 3.93 5.49 0.00
N ASP A 242 4.71 5.22 -1.07
CA ASP A 242 5.22 6.28 -1.95
C ASP A 242 4.09 6.84 -2.85
N PRO A 243 3.69 8.11 -2.70
CA PRO A 243 2.61 8.71 -3.48
C PRO A 243 3.02 9.03 -4.92
N ASP A 244 4.34 9.10 -5.19
CA ASP A 244 4.91 9.48 -6.50
C ASP A 244 4.83 8.34 -7.53
N ARG A 245 4.28 7.19 -7.16
CA ARG A 245 4.12 6.04 -8.05
C ARG A 245 5.43 5.69 -8.77
N PRO A 246 6.48 5.25 -8.02
CA PRO A 246 7.78 4.94 -8.58
C PRO A 246 7.69 3.89 -9.69
N ASN A 247 8.62 3.94 -10.64
CA ASN A 247 8.81 2.84 -11.58
C ASN A 247 9.35 1.59 -10.86
N ALA A 248 9.39 0.46 -11.56
CA ALA A 248 9.85 -0.81 -11.01
C ALA A 248 11.23 -0.74 -10.34
N GLU A 249 12.20 -0.08 -10.97
CA GLU A 249 13.57 0.02 -10.43
C GLU A 249 13.65 0.79 -9.11
N ARG A 250 13.03 1.99 -9.04
CA ARG A 250 13.02 2.79 -7.81
C ARG A 250 12.28 2.07 -6.68
N TYR A 251 11.14 1.45 -6.99
CA TYR A 251 10.37 0.69 -6.02
C TYR A 251 11.18 -0.47 -5.42
N LEU A 252 11.85 -1.24 -6.28
CA LEU A 252 12.74 -2.33 -5.86
C LEU A 252 13.94 -1.83 -5.08
N THR A 253 14.57 -0.73 -5.51
CA THR A 253 15.78 -0.19 -4.87
C THR A 253 15.48 0.30 -3.46
N ASP A 254 14.42 1.12 -3.28
CA ASP A 254 14.04 1.65 -1.97
C ASP A 254 13.75 0.51 -0.97
N GLY A 255 13.03 -0.52 -1.40
CA GLY A 255 12.75 -1.70 -0.57
C GLY A 255 13.99 -2.53 -0.24
N SER A 256 14.87 -2.73 -1.23
CA SER A 256 16.06 -3.57 -1.06
C SER A 256 17.12 -2.93 -0.17
N VAL A 257 17.36 -1.63 -0.34
CA VAL A 257 18.27 -0.86 0.53
C VAL A 257 17.79 -0.89 1.98
N THR A 258 16.49 -0.79 2.21
CA THR A 258 15.93 -0.84 3.56
C THR A 258 16.16 -2.21 4.22
N ILE A 259 16.05 -3.32 3.47
CA ILE A 259 16.36 -4.66 4.01
C ILE A 259 17.86 -4.80 4.29
N ASP A 260 18.73 -4.31 3.40
CA ASP A 260 20.18 -4.34 3.57
C ASP A 260 20.60 -3.56 4.83
N ASP A 261 20.00 -2.40 5.06
CA ASP A 261 20.23 -1.62 6.29
C ASP A 261 19.68 -2.32 7.53
N THR A 262 18.56 -3.05 7.42
CA THR A 262 18.03 -3.85 8.53
C THR A 262 18.95 -5.01 8.87
N LEU A 263 19.57 -5.66 7.88
CA LEU A 263 20.59 -6.68 8.12
C LEU A 263 21.82 -6.10 8.85
N LYS A 264 22.31 -4.92 8.45
CA LYS A 264 23.40 -4.22 9.14
C LYS A 264 23.05 -3.86 10.58
N ARG A 265 21.80 -3.47 10.84
CA ARG A 265 21.30 -3.24 12.20
C ARG A 265 21.31 -4.55 13.01
N LEU A 266 20.85 -5.66 12.43
CA LEU A 266 20.95 -6.97 13.06
C LEU A 266 22.41 -7.36 13.34
N ALA A 267 23.33 -7.09 12.42
CA ALA A 267 24.75 -7.33 12.60
C ALA A 267 25.33 -6.56 13.78
N ALA A 268 25.01 -5.27 13.89
CA ALA A 268 25.44 -4.43 14.98
C ALA A 268 24.88 -4.85 16.36
N TRP A 269 23.67 -5.37 16.39
CA TRP A 269 23.11 -5.99 17.59
C TRP A 269 23.85 -7.29 17.93
N CYS A 270 24.03 -8.17 16.96
CA CYS A 270 24.67 -9.47 17.12
C CYS A 270 26.13 -9.38 17.62
N GLU A 271 26.87 -8.34 17.22
CA GLU A 271 28.23 -8.08 17.70
C GLU A 271 28.29 -7.86 19.21
N LYS A 272 27.25 -7.23 19.77
CA LYS A 272 27.22 -6.78 21.19
C LYS A 272 26.47 -7.73 22.11
N ASP A 273 25.55 -8.55 21.57
CA ASP A 273 24.63 -9.36 22.36
C ASP A 273 24.98 -10.85 22.29
N THR A 274 25.27 -11.44 23.44
CA THR A 274 25.60 -12.88 23.56
C THR A 274 24.40 -13.80 23.29
N ALA A 275 23.16 -13.30 23.25
CA ALA A 275 21.98 -14.05 22.82
C ALA A 275 21.96 -14.29 21.32
N CYS A 276 22.78 -13.57 20.54
CA CYS A 276 22.93 -13.83 19.11
C CYS A 276 23.63 -15.16 18.86
N ALA A 277 22.99 -16.05 18.10
CA ALA A 277 23.54 -17.36 17.72
C ALA A 277 24.81 -17.28 16.84
N LEU A 278 25.13 -16.10 16.32
CA LEU A 278 26.32 -15.80 15.52
C LEU A 278 27.20 -14.73 16.18
N ASN A 279 27.06 -14.52 17.52
CA ASN A 279 27.91 -13.56 18.25
C ASN A 279 29.40 -13.86 17.98
N GLY A 280 30.20 -12.81 17.79
CA GLY A 280 31.59 -12.90 17.39
C GLY A 280 31.85 -13.14 15.89
N LYS A 281 30.80 -13.18 15.05
CA LYS A 281 30.90 -13.24 13.60
C LYS A 281 30.31 -11.98 12.97
N ASP A 282 30.92 -11.50 11.89
CA ASP A 282 30.32 -10.47 11.05
C ASP A 282 29.15 -11.08 10.26
N LEU A 283 27.90 -10.68 10.59
CA LEU A 283 26.71 -11.20 9.93
C LEU A 283 26.61 -10.82 8.46
N THR A 284 27.16 -9.68 8.05
CA THR A 284 27.19 -9.28 6.65
C THR A 284 28.11 -10.23 5.86
N ALA A 285 29.29 -10.52 6.39
CA ALA A 285 30.21 -11.51 5.80
C ALA A 285 29.65 -12.95 5.80
N VAL A 286 28.88 -13.32 6.85
CA VAL A 286 28.15 -14.61 6.89
C VAL A 286 27.15 -14.67 5.74
N THR A 287 26.36 -13.60 5.54
CA THR A 287 25.34 -13.53 4.48
C THR A 287 25.98 -13.57 3.10
N ASP A 288 27.07 -12.83 2.89
CA ASP A 288 27.85 -12.85 1.64
C ASP A 288 28.39 -14.26 1.35
N THR A 289 28.89 -14.97 2.37
CA THR A 289 29.30 -16.37 2.25
C THR A 289 28.14 -17.29 1.85
N LEU A 290 26.96 -17.08 2.41
CA LEU A 290 25.77 -17.85 2.04
C LEU A 290 25.40 -17.61 0.57
N PHE A 291 25.42 -16.36 0.09
CA PHE A 291 25.20 -16.04 -1.32
C PHE A 291 26.26 -16.67 -2.22
N ALA A 292 27.54 -16.59 -1.87
CA ALA A 292 28.60 -17.23 -2.64
C ALA A 292 28.40 -18.76 -2.75
N ARG A 293 27.96 -19.42 -1.65
CA ARG A 293 27.64 -20.84 -1.67
C ARG A 293 26.37 -21.14 -2.49
N ALA A 294 25.37 -20.26 -2.46
CA ALA A 294 24.17 -20.41 -3.28
C ALA A 294 24.49 -20.28 -4.78
N ASP A 295 25.28 -19.29 -5.17
CA ASP A 295 25.75 -19.09 -6.55
C ASP A 295 26.58 -20.27 -7.07
N ALA A 296 27.42 -20.84 -6.21
CA ALA A 296 28.20 -22.04 -6.52
C ALA A 296 27.37 -23.34 -6.51
N GLY A 297 26.07 -23.28 -6.20
CA GLY A 297 25.20 -24.45 -6.09
C GLY A 297 25.55 -25.40 -4.94
N THR A 298 26.29 -24.92 -3.94
CA THR A 298 26.76 -25.73 -2.80
C THR A 298 25.97 -25.49 -1.50
N LEU A 299 25.14 -24.43 -1.43
CA LEU A 299 24.27 -24.20 -0.28
C LEU A 299 23.14 -25.23 -0.25
N ARG A 300 22.89 -25.78 0.93
CA ARG A 300 21.83 -26.78 1.17
C ARG A 300 20.94 -26.32 2.31
N GLU A 301 19.68 -26.79 2.30
CA GLU A 301 18.81 -26.61 3.45
C GLU A 301 19.42 -27.26 4.69
N PRO A 302 19.37 -26.58 5.84
CA PRO A 302 19.79 -27.19 7.10
C PRO A 302 18.80 -28.29 7.52
N GLY A 303 19.31 -29.26 8.25
CA GLY A 303 18.51 -30.31 8.87
C GLY A 303 18.97 -30.59 10.28
N PRO A 304 18.27 -31.44 11.05
CA PRO A 304 18.57 -31.67 12.48
C PRO A 304 19.97 -32.25 12.70
N ASN A 305 20.47 -33.05 11.76
CA ASN A 305 21.75 -33.75 11.88
C ASN A 305 22.83 -33.23 10.89
N GLY A 306 22.54 -32.17 10.13
CA GLY A 306 23.42 -31.65 9.11
C GLY A 306 22.65 -31.25 7.83
N PRO A 307 23.37 -30.77 6.79
CA PRO A 307 22.74 -30.31 5.56
C PRO A 307 21.91 -31.39 4.88
N THR A 308 20.74 -31.03 4.36
CA THR A 308 19.89 -31.92 3.54
C THR A 308 20.41 -32.00 2.10
N ARG A 309 19.70 -32.74 1.23
CA ARG A 309 20.00 -32.79 -0.21
C ARG A 309 19.38 -31.62 -0.98
N THR A 310 18.43 -30.90 -0.39
CA THR A 310 17.72 -29.80 -1.04
C THR A 310 18.63 -28.60 -1.23
N ALA A 311 18.81 -28.17 -2.48
CA ALA A 311 19.59 -26.98 -2.80
C ALA A 311 18.83 -25.69 -2.40
N VAL A 312 19.59 -24.70 -1.95
CA VAL A 312 19.14 -23.33 -1.74
C VAL A 312 19.87 -22.45 -2.74
N ASP A 313 19.14 -21.91 -3.71
CA ASP A 313 19.68 -20.94 -4.66
C ASP A 313 19.65 -19.52 -4.07
N ALA A 314 20.24 -18.58 -4.82
CA ALA A 314 20.34 -17.20 -4.39
C ALA A 314 18.97 -16.49 -4.26
N ASP A 315 18.01 -16.84 -5.11
CA ASP A 315 16.68 -16.25 -5.05
C ASP A 315 15.94 -16.72 -3.79
N ARG A 316 16.02 -18.00 -3.48
CA ARG A 316 15.43 -18.55 -2.25
C ARG A 316 16.06 -17.98 -0.99
N LEU A 317 17.38 -17.73 -1.00
CA LEU A 317 18.06 -17.08 0.11
C LEU A 317 17.61 -15.61 0.28
N ALA A 318 17.44 -14.86 -0.80
CA ALA A 318 16.96 -13.48 -0.74
C ALA A 318 15.48 -13.41 -0.28
N ASP A 319 14.65 -14.35 -0.72
CA ASP A 319 13.26 -14.50 -0.24
C ASP A 319 13.23 -14.76 1.28
N PHE A 320 14.08 -15.67 1.76
CA PHE A 320 14.24 -15.94 3.19
C PHE A 320 14.65 -14.68 3.97
N LEU A 321 15.68 -13.96 3.51
CA LEU A 321 16.17 -12.74 4.18
C LEU A 321 15.09 -11.67 4.29
N THR A 322 14.32 -11.46 3.22
CA THR A 322 13.19 -10.50 3.24
C THR A 322 12.20 -10.83 4.35
N PHE A 323 11.82 -12.11 4.46
CA PHE A 323 10.86 -12.55 5.46
C PHE A 323 11.44 -12.53 6.88
N ALA A 324 12.63 -13.09 7.09
CA ALA A 324 13.25 -13.21 8.39
C ALA A 324 13.55 -11.84 9.02
N LEU A 325 14.07 -10.89 8.22
CA LEU A 325 14.37 -9.52 8.67
C LEU A 325 13.10 -8.68 8.87
N GLY A 326 12.01 -9.00 8.18
CA GLY A 326 10.76 -8.23 8.27
C GLY A 326 9.81 -8.65 9.37
N LYS A 327 9.87 -9.92 9.82
CA LYS A 327 8.89 -10.48 10.77
C LYS A 327 9.51 -11.22 11.95
N GLY A 328 10.79 -11.59 11.87
CA GLY A 328 11.48 -12.30 12.93
C GLY A 328 11.99 -11.38 14.04
N SER A 329 12.08 -11.90 15.27
CA SER A 329 12.90 -11.23 16.27
C SER A 329 14.39 -11.31 15.87
N PRO A 330 15.25 -10.40 16.39
CA PRO A 330 16.68 -10.47 16.13
C PRO A 330 17.29 -11.83 16.45
N GLU A 331 16.90 -12.45 17.58
CA GLU A 331 17.37 -13.76 18.04
C GLU A 331 16.94 -14.87 17.09
N GLU A 332 15.67 -14.86 16.65
CA GLU A 332 15.13 -15.86 15.74
C GLU A 332 15.81 -15.78 14.37
N THR A 333 15.97 -14.56 13.83
CA THR A 333 16.65 -14.33 12.56
C THR A 333 18.10 -14.78 12.61
N ALA A 334 18.83 -14.44 13.69
CA ALA A 334 20.20 -14.90 13.88
C ALA A 334 20.31 -16.42 14.00
N ARG A 335 19.38 -17.09 14.68
CA ARG A 335 19.34 -18.57 14.76
C ARG A 335 19.15 -19.21 13.40
N GLN A 336 18.22 -18.72 12.59
CA GLN A 336 17.96 -19.25 11.25
C GLN A 336 19.16 -18.99 10.29
N LEU A 337 19.82 -17.83 10.38
CA LEU A 337 21.07 -17.56 9.65
C LEU A 337 22.20 -18.52 10.10
N ALA A 338 22.32 -18.79 11.40
CA ALA A 338 23.28 -19.76 11.93
C ALA A 338 22.98 -21.17 11.42
N ALA A 339 21.71 -21.57 11.32
CA ALA A 339 21.33 -22.85 10.76
C ALA A 339 21.74 -22.99 9.29
N LEU A 340 21.49 -21.97 8.46
CA LEU A 340 21.96 -21.94 7.06
C LEU A 340 23.49 -21.98 6.94
N TYR A 341 24.20 -21.26 7.79
CA TYR A 341 25.65 -21.15 7.76
C TYR A 341 26.34 -22.46 8.13
N THR A 342 25.85 -23.13 9.19
CA THR A 342 26.40 -24.39 9.71
C THR A 342 25.82 -25.61 9.01
N GLY A 343 24.69 -25.50 8.32
CA GLY A 343 23.93 -26.59 7.72
C GLY A 343 23.13 -27.39 8.74
N LYS A 344 23.00 -26.94 10.00
CA LYS A 344 22.34 -27.68 11.07
C LYS A 344 21.30 -26.80 11.79
N GLY A 345 20.06 -27.29 11.90
CA GLY A 345 18.94 -26.59 12.53
C GLY A 345 17.74 -26.48 11.61
N GLU A 346 16.88 -25.52 11.88
CA GLU A 346 15.62 -25.28 11.14
C GLU A 346 15.56 -23.88 10.58
N VAL A 347 14.94 -23.73 9.42
CA VAL A 347 14.68 -22.46 8.73
C VAL A 347 13.22 -22.41 8.32
N ARG A 348 12.57 -21.27 8.57
CA ARG A 348 11.22 -20.99 8.08
C ARG A 348 11.31 -20.32 6.72
N TRP A 349 10.86 -21.03 5.70
CA TRP A 349 10.79 -20.50 4.35
C TRP A 349 9.52 -19.69 4.15
N SER A 350 9.63 -18.52 3.52
CA SER A 350 8.46 -17.73 3.16
C SER A 350 7.78 -18.31 1.93
N PRO A 351 6.45 -18.33 1.88
CA PRO A 351 5.74 -18.48 0.62
C PRO A 351 6.07 -17.29 -0.29
N THR A 352 6.33 -17.56 -1.57
CA THR A 352 6.50 -16.54 -2.60
C THR A 352 5.15 -16.18 -3.21
N GLY A 353 5.01 -14.95 -3.67
CA GLY A 353 3.88 -14.47 -4.43
C GLY A 353 3.09 -13.35 -3.74
N THR A 354 2.35 -12.61 -4.53
CA THR A 354 1.45 -11.55 -4.08
C THR A 354 0.02 -12.03 -4.17
N GLU A 355 -0.78 -11.77 -3.14
CA GLU A 355 -2.21 -12.06 -3.14
C GLU A 355 -2.90 -11.43 -4.36
N LEU A 356 -3.85 -12.15 -4.92
CA LEU A 356 -4.54 -11.76 -6.16
C LEU A 356 -5.24 -10.41 -6.03
N ALA A 357 -5.91 -10.16 -4.92
CA ALA A 357 -6.57 -8.89 -4.63
C ALA A 357 -5.58 -7.71 -4.67
N SER A 358 -4.38 -7.91 -4.10
CA SER A 358 -3.30 -6.91 -4.15
C SER A 358 -2.83 -6.62 -5.57
N ARG A 359 -2.73 -7.64 -6.43
CA ARG A 359 -2.36 -7.44 -7.86
C ARG A 359 -3.41 -6.63 -8.61
N LEU A 360 -4.71 -6.95 -8.41
CA LEU A 360 -5.82 -6.22 -9.04
C LEU A 360 -5.79 -4.72 -8.73
N VAL A 361 -5.37 -4.34 -7.54
CA VAL A 361 -5.29 -2.95 -7.12
C VAL A 361 -3.97 -2.30 -7.56
N LEU A 362 -2.83 -2.88 -7.16
CA LEU A 362 -1.52 -2.27 -7.37
C LEU A 362 -1.16 -2.09 -8.85
N CYS A 363 -1.55 -3.03 -9.72
CA CYS A 363 -1.29 -2.93 -11.15
C CYS A 363 -2.16 -1.86 -11.86
N GLN A 364 -3.22 -1.38 -11.22
CA GLN A 364 -4.00 -0.22 -11.67
C GLN A 364 -3.51 1.10 -11.07
N ASP A 365 -2.79 1.06 -9.94
CA ASP A 365 -2.26 2.25 -9.29
C ASP A 365 -0.83 2.60 -9.70
N TYR A 366 0.00 1.58 -9.99
CA TYR A 366 1.43 1.75 -10.27
C TYR A 366 1.79 1.26 -11.67
N ASP A 367 2.69 1.97 -12.34
CA ASP A 367 3.26 1.55 -13.62
C ASP A 367 4.60 0.85 -13.39
N PHE A 368 4.55 -0.45 -13.15
CA PHE A 368 5.73 -1.30 -12.95
C PHE A 368 6.23 -1.98 -14.24
N ARG A 369 5.82 -1.50 -15.42
CA ARG A 369 6.20 -2.14 -16.67
C ARG A 369 7.71 -2.25 -16.83
N ILE A 370 8.15 -3.45 -17.18
CA ILE A 370 9.51 -3.80 -17.62
C ILE A 370 9.38 -4.28 -19.05
N ARG A 371 10.18 -3.74 -19.95
CA ARG A 371 10.04 -3.95 -21.39
C ARG A 371 10.31 -5.41 -21.81
N ASP A 372 11.43 -5.97 -21.30
CA ASP A 372 11.91 -7.30 -21.66
C ASP A 372 12.81 -7.89 -20.55
N TYR A 373 13.24 -9.14 -20.76
CA TYR A 373 14.13 -9.84 -19.83
C TYR A 373 15.49 -9.15 -19.64
N ALA A 374 16.02 -8.51 -20.69
CA ALA A 374 17.32 -7.82 -20.59
C ALA A 374 17.23 -6.62 -19.64
N GLU A 375 16.14 -5.84 -19.71
CA GLU A 375 15.86 -4.75 -18.77
C GLU A 375 15.62 -5.28 -17.35
N TYR A 376 14.82 -6.35 -17.20
CA TYR A 376 14.61 -7.00 -15.90
C TYR A 376 15.92 -7.40 -15.23
N ARG A 377 16.81 -8.07 -15.97
CA ARG A 377 18.12 -8.47 -15.47
C ARG A 377 18.98 -7.25 -15.10
N ALA A 378 19.02 -6.23 -15.95
CA ALA A 378 19.78 -5.00 -15.68
C ALA A 378 19.26 -4.26 -14.43
N ILE A 379 17.93 -4.23 -14.21
CA ILE A 379 17.35 -3.67 -12.98
C ILE A 379 17.81 -4.49 -11.77
N ARG A 380 17.72 -5.82 -11.81
CA ARG A 380 18.17 -6.70 -10.72
C ARG A 380 19.65 -6.51 -10.38
N GLU A 381 20.50 -6.38 -11.39
CA GLU A 381 21.94 -6.11 -11.20
C GLU A 381 22.18 -4.78 -10.49
N ARG A 382 21.46 -3.70 -10.86
CA ARG A 382 21.56 -2.40 -10.19
C ARG A 382 21.03 -2.42 -8.77
N VAL A 383 19.90 -3.09 -8.54
CA VAL A 383 19.32 -3.27 -7.21
C VAL A 383 20.28 -4.06 -6.31
N ALA A 384 20.83 -5.17 -6.78
CA ALA A 384 21.80 -5.96 -6.02
C ALA A 384 23.08 -5.17 -5.69
N LYS A 385 23.52 -4.27 -6.58
CA LYS A 385 24.63 -3.36 -6.29
C LYS A 385 24.32 -2.34 -5.20
N ALA A 386 23.06 -1.88 -5.12
CA ALA A 386 22.60 -0.95 -4.09
C ALA A 386 22.36 -1.64 -2.73
N ALA A 387 22.04 -2.94 -2.73
CA ALA A 387 21.76 -3.77 -1.56
C ALA A 387 22.59 -5.06 -1.59
N PRO A 388 23.93 -4.98 -1.42
CA PRO A 388 24.85 -6.07 -1.75
C PRO A 388 24.67 -7.32 -0.89
N HIS A 389 24.29 -7.17 0.39
CA HIS A 389 24.20 -8.28 1.34
C HIS A 389 22.85 -9.02 1.31
N VAL A 390 21.81 -8.47 0.63
CA VAL A 390 20.48 -9.08 0.53
C VAL A 390 20.01 -9.25 -0.92
N ARG A 391 20.65 -8.56 -1.86
CA ARG A 391 20.40 -8.51 -3.30
C ARG A 391 19.10 -7.86 -3.72
N TYR A 392 17.96 -8.18 -3.09
CA TYR A 392 16.66 -7.56 -3.35
C TYR A 392 15.63 -7.84 -2.25
N ASN A 393 14.57 -7.03 -2.25
CA ASN A 393 13.36 -7.25 -1.46
C ASN A 393 12.41 -8.16 -2.25
N ALA A 394 12.17 -9.37 -1.74
CA ALA A 394 11.34 -10.38 -2.39
C ALA A 394 9.87 -9.93 -2.53
N GLN A 395 9.29 -9.30 -1.49
CA GLN A 395 7.92 -8.80 -1.54
C GLN A 395 7.74 -7.72 -2.61
N ALA A 396 8.67 -6.77 -2.69
CA ALA A 396 8.65 -5.75 -3.73
C ALA A 396 8.81 -6.35 -5.14
N LEU A 397 9.67 -7.37 -5.28
CA LEU A 397 9.88 -8.05 -6.55
C LEU A 397 8.62 -8.84 -6.98
N ASP A 398 7.95 -9.52 -6.07
CA ASP A 398 6.70 -10.23 -6.34
C ASP A 398 5.59 -9.27 -6.82
N ILE A 399 5.49 -8.09 -6.21
CA ILE A 399 4.55 -7.03 -6.64
C ILE A 399 4.89 -6.57 -8.07
N VAL A 400 6.14 -6.23 -8.33
CA VAL A 400 6.59 -5.76 -9.65
C VAL A 400 6.37 -6.82 -10.73
N LEU A 401 6.76 -8.08 -10.47
CA LEU A 401 6.58 -9.17 -11.42
C LEU A 401 5.12 -9.55 -11.61
N GLY A 402 4.29 -9.44 -10.58
CA GLY A 402 2.85 -9.68 -10.65
C GLY A 402 2.12 -8.76 -11.62
N CYS A 403 2.65 -7.57 -11.89
CA CYS A 403 2.06 -6.61 -12.82
C CYS A 403 2.59 -6.71 -14.27
N GLN A 404 3.60 -7.56 -14.54
CA GLN A 404 4.10 -7.72 -15.90
C GLN A 404 3.06 -8.45 -16.78
N GLY A 405 2.71 -7.86 -17.93
CA GLY A 405 1.68 -8.41 -18.83
C GLY A 405 0.24 -8.14 -18.40
N TRP A 406 0.02 -7.39 -17.32
CA TRP A 406 -1.32 -7.04 -16.84
C TRP A 406 -2.07 -6.19 -17.86
N SER A 407 -3.29 -6.59 -18.24
CA SER A 407 -4.03 -5.96 -19.33
C SER A 407 -4.82 -4.71 -18.92
N MET A 408 -5.05 -4.50 -17.62
CA MET A 408 -5.69 -3.30 -17.08
C MET A 408 -4.62 -2.24 -16.81
N PRO A 409 -4.57 -1.12 -17.59
CA PRO A 409 -3.50 -0.15 -17.47
C PRO A 409 -3.62 0.65 -16.16
N PRO A 410 -2.49 1.17 -15.63
CA PRO A 410 -2.51 2.08 -14.50
C PRO A 410 -3.37 3.31 -14.78
N LYS A 411 -4.18 3.70 -13.81
CA LYS A 411 -5.00 4.91 -13.90
C LYS A 411 -4.11 6.16 -13.79
N PRO A 412 -4.43 7.24 -14.51
CA PRO A 412 -3.71 8.51 -14.35
C PRO A 412 -3.88 9.04 -12.93
N GLN A 413 -2.92 9.83 -12.48
CA GLN A 413 -3.06 10.49 -11.18
C GLN A 413 -4.14 11.58 -11.27
N PRO A 414 -5.12 11.61 -10.34
CA PRO A 414 -6.18 12.60 -10.39
C PRO A 414 -5.65 14.02 -10.19
N ALA A 415 -6.30 15.00 -10.81
CA ALA A 415 -6.03 16.39 -10.55
C ALA A 415 -6.35 16.76 -9.09
N ARG A 416 -5.67 17.76 -8.54
CA ARG A 416 -5.99 18.24 -7.19
C ARG A 416 -7.34 18.97 -7.20
N GLY A 417 -8.19 18.61 -6.25
CA GLY A 417 -9.41 19.34 -5.94
C GLY A 417 -9.11 20.72 -5.36
N ARG A 418 -10.16 21.54 -5.22
CA ARG A 418 -10.06 22.88 -4.61
C ARG A 418 -10.31 22.80 -3.11
N GLY A 419 -9.68 23.67 -2.36
CA GLY A 419 -9.88 23.84 -0.92
C GLY A 419 -8.62 23.59 -0.11
N ASP A 420 -8.69 23.96 1.16
CA ASP A 420 -7.59 23.85 2.09
C ASP A 420 -7.53 22.47 2.71
N LEU A 421 -6.32 21.96 2.87
CA LEU A 421 -6.04 20.73 3.62
C LEU A 421 -5.67 21.08 5.07
N PRO A 422 -6.09 20.27 6.04
CA PRO A 422 -5.50 20.36 7.37
C PRO A 422 -4.03 19.96 7.32
N PRO A 423 -3.19 20.41 8.28
CA PRO A 423 -1.85 19.86 8.44
C PRO A 423 -1.90 18.33 8.54
N VAL A 424 -1.02 17.62 7.83
CA VAL A 424 -1.02 16.16 7.74
C VAL A 424 0.02 15.57 8.69
N LEU A 425 -0.31 14.46 9.37
CA LEU A 425 0.65 13.67 10.14
C LEU A 425 1.05 12.43 9.33
N VAL A 426 2.34 12.27 9.09
CA VAL A 426 2.93 11.03 8.55
C VAL A 426 3.77 10.38 9.64
N VAL A 427 3.58 9.09 9.87
CA VAL A 427 4.31 8.29 10.87
C VAL A 427 4.96 7.11 10.17
N ASN A 428 6.25 6.85 10.43
CA ASN A 428 6.94 5.72 9.78
C ASN A 428 8.09 5.18 10.65
N ALA A 429 8.30 3.86 10.60
CA ALA A 429 9.53 3.27 11.10
C ALA A 429 10.71 3.60 10.16
N THR A 430 11.91 3.75 10.70
CA THR A 430 13.11 3.95 9.86
C THR A 430 13.45 2.69 9.05
N HIS A 431 13.11 1.53 9.59
CA HIS A 431 13.32 0.22 8.96
C HIS A 431 11.99 -0.48 8.66
N ASP A 432 11.10 0.22 7.96
CA ASP A 432 9.87 -0.37 7.44
C ASP A 432 10.17 -1.05 6.08
N LEU A 433 10.09 -2.38 6.04
CA LEU A 433 10.46 -3.16 4.86
C LEU A 433 9.36 -3.20 3.79
N ALA A 434 8.11 -2.92 4.17
CA ALA A 434 6.97 -2.91 3.26
C ALA A 434 6.74 -1.52 2.65
N THR A 435 6.88 -0.47 3.47
CA THR A 435 6.74 0.94 3.06
C THR A 435 7.97 1.74 3.50
N PRO A 436 9.06 1.65 2.74
CA PRO A 436 10.35 2.23 3.08
C PRO A 436 10.30 3.72 3.38
N LEU A 437 11.08 4.17 4.38
CA LEU A 437 11.14 5.58 4.81
C LEU A 437 11.34 6.61 3.67
N PRO A 438 12.09 6.35 2.59
CA PRO A 438 12.15 7.27 1.46
C PRO A 438 10.77 7.59 0.85
N GLY A 439 9.86 6.61 0.77
CA GLY A 439 8.47 6.80 0.36
C GLY A 439 7.69 7.70 1.31
N ALA A 440 7.80 7.47 2.62
CA ALA A 440 7.16 8.29 3.65
C ALA A 440 7.66 9.76 3.62
N ARG A 441 8.94 9.97 3.36
CA ARG A 441 9.51 11.32 3.15
C ARG A 441 8.90 12.01 1.91
N ARG A 442 8.67 11.27 0.83
CA ARG A 442 7.97 11.79 -0.36
C ARG A 442 6.49 12.04 -0.06
N MET A 443 5.84 11.15 0.71
CA MET A 443 4.47 11.36 1.17
C MET A 443 4.35 12.68 1.95
N ALA A 444 5.19 12.94 2.93
CA ALA A 444 5.17 14.19 3.69
C ALA A 444 5.37 15.43 2.77
N ARG A 445 6.30 15.36 1.82
CA ARG A 445 6.54 16.45 0.86
C ARG A 445 5.41 16.66 -0.17
N SER A 446 4.50 15.70 -0.34
CA SER A 446 3.38 15.82 -1.27
C SER A 446 2.27 16.75 -0.76
N PHE A 447 2.30 17.13 0.52
CA PHE A 447 1.34 18.02 1.15
C PHE A 447 1.94 19.41 1.41
N PRO A 448 1.12 20.48 1.35
CA PRO A 448 1.59 21.83 1.66
C PRO A 448 2.11 21.98 3.09
N GLU A 449 1.46 21.31 4.03
CA GLU A 449 1.81 21.29 5.45
C GLU A 449 1.71 19.86 6.00
N ALA A 450 2.85 19.27 6.35
CA ALA A 450 2.92 17.94 6.93
C ALA A 450 4.05 17.84 7.95
N SER A 451 3.81 17.02 8.97
CA SER A 451 4.82 16.59 9.93
C SER A 451 5.15 15.13 9.67
N LEU A 452 6.44 14.79 9.61
CA LEU A 452 6.92 13.42 9.56
C LEU A 452 7.49 13.03 10.92
N PHE A 453 6.83 12.09 11.60
CA PHE A 453 7.30 11.46 12.81
C PHE A 453 7.94 10.11 12.47
N THR A 454 9.20 9.90 12.88
CA THR A 454 9.92 8.66 12.59
C THR A 454 10.36 7.98 13.90
N MET A 455 10.31 6.66 13.91
CA MET A 455 10.81 5.83 14.99
C MET A 455 11.95 4.94 14.51
N ASP A 456 13.02 4.86 15.28
CA ASP A 456 14.17 3.99 14.96
C ASP A 456 13.91 2.53 15.39
N VAL A 457 12.97 1.91 14.69
CA VAL A 457 12.57 0.51 14.90
C VAL A 457 12.45 -0.22 13.57
N VAL A 458 12.55 -1.54 13.61
CA VAL A 458 12.08 -2.41 12.54
C VAL A 458 10.59 -2.64 12.77
N GLY A 459 9.75 -2.23 11.85
CA GLY A 459 8.30 -2.37 12.03
C GLY A 459 7.50 -1.84 10.87
N HIS A 460 6.28 -2.33 10.79
CA HIS A 460 5.25 -1.91 9.86
C HIS A 460 3.92 -1.84 10.62
N TRP A 461 3.13 -0.78 10.44
CA TRP A 461 1.99 -0.44 11.29
C TRP A 461 2.40 -0.08 12.72
N LEU A 462 2.74 1.18 12.95
CA LEU A 462 3.17 1.66 14.26
C LEU A 462 2.01 1.97 15.21
N TYR A 463 0.80 2.07 14.67
CA TYR A 463 -0.44 2.18 15.45
C TYR A 463 -1.15 0.83 15.47
N ARG A 464 -1.57 0.35 16.65
CA ARG A 464 -2.27 -0.95 16.82
C ARG A 464 -1.37 -2.18 16.56
N ARG A 465 -1.87 -3.38 16.77
CA ARG A 465 -1.25 -4.69 16.43
C ARG A 465 0.23 -4.83 16.80
N GLY A 466 0.58 -4.43 18.01
CA GLY A 466 1.98 -4.48 18.47
C GLY A 466 2.83 -3.28 18.08
N GLY A 467 2.19 -2.20 17.64
CA GLY A 467 2.80 -0.89 17.47
C GLY A 467 3.30 -0.32 18.81
N THR A 468 4.02 0.79 18.73
CA THR A 468 4.60 1.41 19.91
C THR A 468 3.59 2.32 20.59
N GLU A 469 3.58 2.36 21.93
CA GLU A 469 2.77 3.30 22.72
C GLU A 469 3.04 4.76 22.31
N GLU A 470 4.27 5.07 21.93
CA GLU A 470 4.66 6.41 21.48
C GLU A 470 3.98 6.79 20.17
N ALA A 471 3.98 5.92 19.17
CA ALA A 471 3.29 6.17 17.88
C ALA A 471 1.78 6.30 18.11
N MET A 472 1.19 5.44 18.95
CA MET A 472 -0.24 5.53 19.31
C MET A 472 -0.55 6.89 19.94
N ARG A 473 0.22 7.31 20.93
CA ARG A 473 0.04 8.60 21.60
C ARG A 473 0.17 9.79 20.64
N VAL A 474 1.13 9.75 19.72
CA VAL A 474 1.32 10.82 18.71
C VAL A 474 0.11 10.91 17.77
N ILE A 475 -0.36 9.77 17.26
CA ILE A 475 -1.52 9.70 16.35
C ILE A 475 -2.81 10.12 17.08
N ASP A 476 -3.05 9.59 18.30
CA ASP A 476 -4.22 9.94 19.11
C ASP A 476 -4.26 11.43 19.42
N THR A 477 -3.15 12.00 19.88
CA THR A 477 -3.03 13.43 20.17
C THR A 477 -3.32 14.26 18.92
N TYR A 478 -2.77 13.88 17.76
CA TYR A 478 -3.03 14.59 16.52
C TYR A 478 -4.50 14.52 16.09
N LEU A 479 -5.12 13.33 16.15
CA LEU A 479 -6.49 13.14 15.69
C LEU A 479 -7.53 13.75 16.65
N THR A 480 -7.28 13.79 17.98
CA THR A 480 -8.23 14.29 18.96
C THR A 480 -8.12 15.79 19.24
N ARG A 481 -7.03 16.46 18.80
CA ARG A 481 -6.87 17.90 19.01
C ARG A 481 -8.00 18.71 18.35
N PRO A 482 -8.41 19.85 18.95
CA PRO A 482 -9.27 20.79 18.26
C PRO A 482 -8.62 21.23 16.95
N GLN A 483 -9.41 21.30 15.88
CA GLN A 483 -8.96 21.91 14.61
C GLN A 483 -9.48 23.35 14.59
N SER A 484 -8.59 24.28 14.36
CA SER A 484 -8.93 25.71 14.16
C SER A 484 -9.72 25.92 12.86
#